data_234a746f5e5aee42323dea07ab6c80f7
#
_entry.id   234a746f5e5aee42323dea07ab6c80f7
#
_cell.length_a   1.000
_cell.length_b   1.000
_cell.length_c   1.000
_cell.angle_alpha   90.00
_cell.angle_beta   90.00
_cell.angle_gamma   90.00
#
_symmetry.space_group_name_H-M   'P 1'
#
loop_
_entity.id
_entity.type
_entity.pdbx_description
1 polymer ?
#
loop_
_entity_poly.entity_id
_entity_poly.type
_entity_poly.pdbx_seq_one_letter_code
_entity_poly.pdbx_strand_id
1 'polypeptide(L)'
;MSAEIAQGEVLQLQHKNEVDITEQVYLNIITQKTASLFGAAMKVGGCLANKSENEKKALQSCGVNLGIVFQISDDILDYNSTKVFGKDIGNDFYEGKITLPIIILFQKSNETERQQIKKYFTQETRTEEQ
;
A
#
# COMPACT_ATOMS: atom_id res chain seq x y z
N MET A 1 16.34 -6.39 -6.01
CA MET A 1 15.46 -5.19 -6.13
C MET A 1 14.29 -5.42 -7.08
N SER A 2 14.51 -5.59 -8.39
CA SER A 2 13.40 -5.78 -9.36
C SER A 2 12.52 -7.00 -9.04
N ALA A 3 13.11 -8.12 -8.64
CA ALA A 3 12.38 -9.31 -8.24
C ALA A 3 11.50 -9.08 -6.99
N GLU A 4 11.99 -8.31 -6.04
CA GLU A 4 11.25 -7.98 -4.81
C GLU A 4 10.03 -7.10 -5.11
N ILE A 5 10.20 -6.10 -5.98
CA ILE A 5 9.10 -5.25 -6.44
C ILE A 5 8.04 -6.10 -7.18
N ALA A 6 8.47 -6.98 -8.07
CA ALA A 6 7.59 -7.89 -8.78
C ALA A 6 6.84 -8.84 -7.84
N GLN A 7 7.50 -9.36 -6.81
CA GLN A 7 6.86 -10.17 -5.77
C GLN A 7 5.80 -9.40 -5.00
N GLY A 8 6.06 -8.14 -4.66
CA GLY A 8 5.08 -7.26 -4.00
C GLY A 8 3.85 -7.02 -4.88
N GLU A 9 4.03 -6.83 -6.18
CA GLU A 9 2.93 -6.68 -7.13
C GLU A 9 2.10 -7.97 -7.27
N VAL A 10 2.77 -9.12 -7.38
CA VAL A 10 2.09 -10.44 -7.43
C VAL A 10 1.30 -10.68 -6.14
N LEU A 11 1.90 -10.39 -4.99
CA LEU A 11 1.22 -10.55 -3.69
C LEU A 11 -0.02 -9.66 -3.60
N GLN A 12 0.05 -8.42 -4.09
CA GLN A 12 -1.11 -7.52 -4.16
C GLN A 12 -2.22 -8.09 -5.05
N LEU A 13 -1.87 -8.63 -6.21
CA LEU A 13 -2.82 -9.25 -7.14
C LEU A 13 -3.47 -10.51 -6.55
N GLN A 14 -2.72 -11.32 -5.80
CA GLN A 14 -3.25 -12.51 -5.12
C GLN A 14 -4.32 -12.16 -4.09
N HIS A 15 -4.20 -11.02 -3.43
CA HIS A 15 -5.15 -10.54 -2.43
C HIS A 15 -6.19 -9.55 -2.98
N LYS A 16 -6.31 -9.45 -4.29
CA LYS A 16 -7.31 -8.59 -4.92
C LYS A 16 -8.73 -8.99 -4.46
N ASN A 17 -9.52 -7.99 -4.05
CA ASN A 17 -10.88 -8.15 -3.52
C ASN A 17 -11.00 -8.91 -2.18
N GLU A 18 -9.91 -9.28 -1.54
CA GLU A 18 -9.91 -9.91 -0.21
C GLU A 18 -9.92 -8.84 0.89
N VAL A 19 -11.10 -8.39 1.29
CA VAL A 19 -11.27 -7.29 2.26
C VAL A 19 -10.87 -7.63 3.70
N ASP A 20 -10.67 -8.90 4.00
CA ASP A 20 -10.31 -9.43 5.32
C ASP A 20 -8.80 -9.71 5.48
N ILE A 21 -7.97 -9.21 4.58
CA ILE A 21 -6.51 -9.27 4.76
C ILE A 21 -6.09 -8.48 6.01
N THR A 22 -4.99 -8.93 6.62
CA THR A 22 -4.43 -8.27 7.80
C THR A 22 -3.61 -7.04 7.43
N GLU A 23 -3.43 -6.12 8.39
CA GLU A 23 -2.49 -5.00 8.24
C GLU A 23 -1.06 -5.49 7.94
N GLN A 24 -0.65 -6.63 8.51
CA GLN A 24 0.67 -7.20 8.26
C GLN A 24 0.85 -7.63 6.80
N VAL A 25 -0.15 -8.24 6.18
CA VAL A 25 -0.12 -8.59 4.76
C VAL A 25 -0.01 -7.32 3.91
N TYR A 26 -0.79 -6.30 4.22
CA TYR A 26 -0.72 -5.01 3.56
C TYR A 26 0.68 -4.37 3.70
N LEU A 27 1.24 -4.33 4.91
CA LEU A 27 2.59 -3.79 5.13
C LEU A 27 3.66 -4.57 4.36
N ASN A 28 3.54 -5.89 4.26
CA ASN A 28 4.44 -6.69 3.44
C ASN A 28 4.36 -6.32 1.96
N ILE A 29 3.15 -6.13 1.43
CA ILE A 29 2.92 -5.71 0.05
C ILE A 29 3.61 -4.38 -0.24
N ILE A 30 3.32 -3.35 0.55
CA ILE A 30 3.88 -2.01 0.30
C ILE A 30 5.38 -1.93 0.57
N THR A 31 5.90 -2.75 1.50
CA THR A 31 7.34 -2.84 1.74
C THR A 31 8.07 -3.39 0.51
N GLN A 32 7.61 -4.50 -0.03
CA GLN A 32 8.22 -5.12 -1.20
C GLN A 32 8.02 -4.28 -2.48
N LYS A 33 6.81 -3.80 -2.71
CA LYS A 33 6.45 -3.07 -3.92
C LYS A 33 7.06 -1.67 -3.99
N THR A 34 7.16 -0.97 -2.88
CA THR A 34 7.52 0.46 -2.84
C THR A 34 8.68 0.75 -1.89
N ALA A 35 8.57 0.39 -0.61
CA ALA A 35 9.46 0.89 0.43
C ALA A 35 10.89 0.37 0.31
N SER A 36 11.09 -0.86 -0.17
CA SER A 36 12.42 -1.43 -0.37
C SER A 36 13.26 -0.62 -1.37
N LEU A 37 12.65 -0.02 -2.37
CA LEU A 37 13.34 0.85 -3.32
C LEU A 37 13.86 2.13 -2.66
N PHE A 38 13.06 2.74 -1.78
CA PHE A 38 13.51 3.89 -0.98
C PHE A 38 14.70 3.53 -0.09
N GLY A 39 14.62 2.37 0.58
CA GLY A 39 15.72 1.86 1.41
C GLY A 39 17.01 1.63 0.62
N ALA A 40 16.90 1.02 -0.56
CA ALA A 40 18.06 0.80 -1.43
C ALA A 40 18.66 2.11 -1.93
N ALA A 41 17.86 3.07 -2.33
CA ALA A 41 18.32 4.38 -2.78
C ALA A 41 19.15 5.09 -1.68
N MET A 42 18.64 5.10 -0.44
CA MET A 42 19.35 5.71 0.68
C MET A 42 20.64 4.93 1.05
N LYS A 43 20.61 3.60 0.96
CA LYS A 43 21.82 2.79 1.16
C LYS A 43 22.90 3.07 0.13
N VAL A 44 22.51 3.20 -1.16
CA VAL A 44 23.44 3.58 -2.24
C VAL A 44 24.07 4.94 -1.97
N GLY A 45 23.28 5.94 -1.52
CA GLY A 45 23.80 7.23 -1.09
C GLY A 45 24.85 7.10 0.01
N GLY A 46 24.60 6.24 1.00
CA GLY A 46 25.58 5.94 2.05
C GLY A 46 26.87 5.27 1.53
N CYS A 47 26.75 4.39 0.52
CA CYS A 47 27.89 3.79 -0.15
C CYS A 47 28.75 4.83 -0.88
N LEU A 48 28.11 5.70 -1.66
CA LEU A 48 28.79 6.77 -2.40
C LEU A 48 29.48 7.78 -1.47
N ALA A 49 28.92 8.00 -0.29
CA ALA A 49 29.51 8.86 0.74
C ALA A 49 30.52 8.13 1.64
N ASN A 50 30.95 6.90 1.31
CA ASN A 50 31.88 6.08 2.08
C ASN A 50 31.51 5.94 3.57
N LYS A 51 30.22 5.81 3.86
CA LYS A 51 29.72 5.62 5.22
C LYS A 51 30.03 4.24 5.76
N SER A 52 30.11 4.11 7.11
CA SER A 52 30.26 2.81 7.78
C SER A 52 29.06 1.89 7.51
N GLU A 53 29.23 0.58 7.70
CA GLU A 53 28.14 -0.39 7.52
C GLU A 53 26.93 -0.11 8.43
N ASN A 54 27.17 0.39 9.65
CA ASN A 54 26.10 0.77 10.57
C ASN A 54 25.33 1.99 10.06
N GLU A 55 26.01 3.00 9.53
CA GLU A 55 25.35 4.17 8.92
C GLU A 55 24.57 3.77 7.66
N LYS A 56 25.11 2.90 6.80
CA LYS A 56 24.41 2.39 5.63
C LYS A 56 23.13 1.63 6.00
N LYS A 57 23.18 0.79 7.05
CA LYS A 57 21.99 0.09 7.56
C LYS A 57 20.96 1.07 8.12
N ALA A 58 21.38 2.08 8.87
CA ALA A 58 20.50 3.11 9.39
C ALA A 58 19.83 3.91 8.27
N LEU A 59 20.57 4.29 7.24
CA LEU A 59 20.04 4.95 6.04
C LEU A 59 19.02 4.07 5.31
N GLN A 60 19.35 2.79 5.13
CA GLN A 60 18.42 1.83 4.50
C GLN A 60 17.11 1.73 5.29
N SER A 61 17.18 1.59 6.61
CA SER A 61 16.01 1.51 7.49
C SER A 61 15.18 2.80 7.44
N CYS A 62 15.83 3.96 7.46
CA CYS A 62 15.18 5.25 7.30
C CYS A 62 14.44 5.35 5.95
N GLY A 63 15.08 4.91 4.87
CA GLY A 63 14.47 4.89 3.54
C GLY A 63 13.24 3.98 3.48
N VAL A 64 13.31 2.78 4.04
CA VAL A 64 12.16 1.86 4.11
C VAL A 64 10.99 2.50 4.85
N ASN A 65 11.23 3.09 6.03
CA ASN A 65 10.18 3.75 6.79
C ASN A 65 9.56 4.93 6.03
N LEU A 66 10.38 5.73 5.34
CA LEU A 66 9.90 6.81 4.48
C LEU A 66 9.01 6.28 3.34
N GLY A 67 9.42 5.19 2.71
CA GLY A 67 8.66 4.56 1.63
C GLY A 67 7.31 4.00 2.11
N ILE A 68 7.26 3.44 3.33
CA ILE A 68 6.00 2.99 3.96
C ILE A 68 5.07 4.19 4.19
N VAL A 69 5.57 5.26 4.79
CA VAL A 69 4.76 6.48 5.02
C VAL A 69 4.27 7.07 3.70
N PHE A 70 5.13 7.11 2.68
CA PHE A 70 4.76 7.58 1.34
C PHE A 70 3.61 6.77 0.75
N GLN A 71 3.69 5.42 0.79
CA GLN A 71 2.65 4.57 0.22
C GLN A 71 1.34 4.64 1.01
N ILE A 72 1.39 4.64 2.33
CA ILE A 72 0.18 4.81 3.17
C ILE A 72 -0.51 6.15 2.85
N SER A 73 0.28 7.21 2.70
CA SER A 73 -0.27 8.53 2.35
C SER A 73 -0.93 8.54 0.97
N ASP A 74 -0.33 7.88 -0.02
CA ASP A 74 -0.89 7.75 -1.36
C ASP A 74 -2.22 6.97 -1.34
N ASP A 75 -2.27 5.87 -0.61
CA ASP A 75 -3.46 5.04 -0.46
C ASP A 75 -4.62 5.78 0.26
N ILE A 76 -4.29 6.62 1.24
CA ILE A 76 -5.29 7.47 1.92
C ILE A 76 -5.81 8.56 0.96
N LEU A 77 -4.91 9.20 0.20
CA LEU A 77 -5.27 10.25 -0.73
C LEU A 77 -6.18 9.75 -1.86
N ASP A 78 -6.10 8.47 -2.22
CA ASP A 78 -6.98 7.87 -3.22
C ASP A 78 -8.47 7.96 -2.84
N TYR A 79 -8.78 7.92 -1.54
CA TYR A 79 -10.15 8.06 -1.01
C TYR A 79 -10.51 9.49 -0.56
N ASN A 80 -9.59 10.44 -0.70
CA ASN A 80 -9.82 11.81 -0.25
C ASN A 80 -10.53 12.63 -1.35
N SER A 81 -11.61 13.34 -1.00
CA SER A 81 -12.46 14.09 -1.90
C SER A 81 -11.85 15.38 -2.49
N THR A 82 -10.62 15.72 -2.15
CA THR A 82 -9.96 16.91 -2.71
C THR A 82 -9.36 16.60 -4.09
N LYS A 83 -10.02 17.05 -5.15
CA LYS A 83 -9.54 16.97 -6.55
C LYS A 83 -8.23 17.75 -6.83
N VAL A 84 -7.48 18.13 -5.79
CA VAL A 84 -6.30 19.02 -5.88
C VAL A 84 -5.16 18.40 -6.72
N PHE A 85 -5.14 17.07 -6.89
CA PHE A 85 -4.04 16.37 -7.57
C PHE A 85 -4.39 15.73 -8.92
N GLY A 86 -5.58 16.01 -9.49
CA GLY A 86 -5.96 15.52 -10.82
C GLY A 86 -6.15 14.01 -10.93
N LYS A 87 -6.19 13.28 -9.81
CA LYS A 87 -6.53 11.85 -9.75
C LYS A 87 -8.04 11.68 -9.53
N ASP A 88 -8.64 10.69 -10.19
CA ASP A 88 -9.98 10.25 -9.88
C ASP A 88 -10.01 9.63 -8.48
N ILE A 89 -11.11 9.85 -7.74
CA ILE A 89 -11.27 9.34 -6.37
C ILE A 89 -11.63 7.85 -6.43
N GLY A 90 -11.00 7.04 -5.55
CA GLY A 90 -11.38 5.66 -5.36
C GLY A 90 -10.89 4.70 -6.44
N ASN A 91 -9.81 5.02 -7.17
CA ASN A 91 -9.24 4.11 -8.16
C ASN A 91 -8.86 2.74 -7.56
N ASP A 92 -8.35 2.69 -6.35
CA ASP A 92 -8.01 1.44 -5.66
C ASP A 92 -9.26 0.58 -5.44
N PHE A 93 -10.40 1.19 -5.11
CA PHE A 93 -11.68 0.49 -5.00
C PHE A 93 -12.11 -0.10 -6.34
N TYR A 94 -12.08 0.67 -7.41
CA TYR A 94 -12.45 0.19 -8.75
C TYR A 94 -11.55 -0.92 -9.26
N GLU A 95 -10.26 -0.89 -8.92
CA GLU A 95 -9.29 -1.91 -9.28
C GLU A 95 -9.32 -3.14 -8.36
N GLY A 96 -10.07 -3.10 -7.25
CA GLY A 96 -10.14 -4.15 -6.26
C GLY A 96 -8.89 -4.29 -5.39
N LYS A 97 -8.07 -3.24 -5.32
CA LYS A 97 -6.92 -3.17 -4.41
C LYS A 97 -7.40 -2.94 -2.98
N ILE A 98 -6.99 -3.80 -2.08
CA ILE A 98 -7.29 -3.66 -0.66
C ILE A 98 -6.11 -2.96 0.01
N THR A 99 -6.34 -1.71 0.38
CA THR A 99 -5.36 -0.85 1.04
C THR A 99 -5.81 -0.49 2.46
N LEU A 100 -4.96 0.21 3.21
CA LEU A 100 -5.20 0.45 4.64
C LEU A 100 -6.57 1.08 4.97
N PRO A 101 -7.11 2.04 4.20
CA PRO A 101 -8.44 2.58 4.49
C PRO A 101 -9.54 1.50 4.51
N ILE A 102 -9.54 0.57 3.56
CA ILE A 102 -10.52 -0.52 3.51
C ILE A 102 -10.30 -1.52 4.64
N ILE A 103 -9.05 -1.85 4.96
CA ILE A 103 -8.72 -2.76 6.08
C ILE A 103 -9.27 -2.20 7.39
N ILE A 104 -9.03 -0.92 7.66
CA ILE A 104 -9.52 -0.27 8.89
C ILE A 104 -11.04 -0.16 8.88
N LEU A 105 -11.65 0.21 7.76
CA LEU A 105 -13.10 0.23 7.61
C LEU A 105 -13.71 -1.13 7.95
N PHE A 106 -13.20 -2.20 7.36
CA PHE A 106 -13.67 -3.56 7.59
C PHE A 106 -13.51 -4.01 9.05
N GLN A 107 -12.37 -3.68 9.68
CA GLN A 107 -12.13 -3.99 11.10
C GLN A 107 -13.12 -3.30 12.03
N LYS A 108 -13.49 -2.05 11.74
CA LYS A 108 -14.40 -1.24 12.56
C LYS A 108 -15.89 -1.48 12.26
N SER A 109 -16.21 -2.17 11.19
CA SER A 109 -17.57 -2.43 10.74
C SER A 109 -18.22 -3.56 11.52
N ASN A 110 -19.56 -3.49 11.72
CA ASN A 110 -20.37 -4.58 12.22
C ASN A 110 -20.57 -5.67 11.15
N GLU A 111 -21.19 -6.80 11.52
CA GLU A 111 -21.34 -7.95 10.60
C GLU A 111 -22.14 -7.61 9.33
N THR A 112 -23.19 -6.83 9.46
CA THR A 112 -24.02 -6.40 8.31
C THR A 112 -23.22 -5.53 7.35
N GLU A 113 -22.47 -4.57 7.88
CA GLU A 113 -21.59 -3.69 7.11
C GLU A 113 -20.47 -4.47 6.43
N ARG A 114 -19.85 -5.43 7.13
CA ARG A 114 -18.82 -6.33 6.55
C ARG A 114 -19.34 -7.12 5.37
N GLN A 115 -20.54 -7.66 5.46
CA GLN A 115 -21.19 -8.36 4.35
C GLN A 115 -21.43 -7.43 3.16
N GLN A 116 -21.84 -6.19 3.42
CA GLN A 116 -22.03 -5.18 2.38
C GLN A 116 -20.71 -4.82 1.69
N ILE A 117 -19.64 -4.61 2.46
CA ILE A 117 -18.30 -4.35 1.93
C ILE A 117 -17.82 -5.52 1.07
N LYS A 118 -17.93 -6.77 1.56
CA LYS A 118 -17.61 -7.97 0.78
C LYS A 118 -18.38 -8.02 -0.54
N LYS A 119 -19.67 -7.72 -0.50
CA LYS A 119 -20.53 -7.70 -1.69
C LYS A 119 -20.02 -6.69 -2.73
N TYR A 120 -19.65 -5.48 -2.31
CA TYR A 120 -19.12 -4.47 -3.23
C TYR A 120 -17.81 -4.91 -3.90
N PHE A 121 -16.91 -5.57 -3.19
CA PHE A 121 -15.65 -6.06 -3.74
C PHE A 121 -15.78 -7.36 -4.57
N THR A 122 -16.92 -8.05 -4.52
CA THR A 122 -17.21 -9.24 -5.36
C THR A 122 -17.94 -8.88 -6.66
N GLN A 123 -18.42 -7.65 -6.83
CA GLN A 123 -19.09 -7.20 -8.04
C GLN A 123 -18.06 -6.98 -9.18
N GLU A 124 -18.45 -7.33 -10.41
CA GLU A 124 -17.62 -7.09 -11.60
C GLU A 124 -17.47 -5.59 -11.91
N THR A 125 -18.53 -4.81 -11.65
CA THR A 125 -18.54 -3.36 -11.84
C THR A 125 -18.91 -2.66 -10.54
N ARG A 126 -18.19 -1.59 -10.22
CA ARG A 126 -18.41 -0.75 -9.05
C ARG A 126 -18.87 0.63 -9.49
N THR A 127 -19.71 1.29 -8.67
CA THR A 127 -20.27 2.61 -8.95
C THR A 127 -19.82 3.63 -7.90
N GLU A 128 -19.94 4.92 -8.23
CA GLU A 128 -19.61 6.02 -7.32
C GLU A 128 -20.46 6.03 -6.03
N GLU A 129 -21.65 5.42 -6.07
CA GLU A 129 -22.59 5.36 -4.93
C GLU A 129 -22.17 4.31 -3.87
N GLN A 130 -21.25 3.40 -4.18
CA GLN A 130 -20.73 2.35 -3.30
C GLN A 130 -19.55 2.83 -2.47
#